data_a88340bee1f43cca12a64a1e2e75ebfd
#
_entry.id   a88340bee1f43cca12a64a1e2e75ebfd
#
_cell.length_a   1.000
_cell.length_b   1.000
_cell.length_c   1.000
_cell.angle_alpha   90.00
_cell.angle_beta   90.00
_cell.angle_gamma   90.00
#
_symmetry.space_group_name_H-M   'P 1'
#
loop_
_entity.id
_entity.type
_entity.pdbx_description
1 polymer ?
#
loop_
_entity_poly.entity_id
_entity_poly.type
_entity_poly.pdbx_seq_one_letter_code
_entity_poly.pdbx_strand_id
1 'polypeptide(L)'
;KKNSKKISNKLNKIISEINETKTYDNKTTIIIKRLLQKELPERLRKKICRKIFNENFRTSEKKIAKEFYLNLSEIKTIKRYGNEIGSHSFNHLWMNSLNSKKQLSEIKKSLQFWKKNKLINKKWSFCYPYGGYHRTCIKNLKKLGCSAAFLVQNKVNKINEFKKFELNRVDCNQIKF
;
A
#
# COMPACT_ATOMS: atom_id res chain seq x y z
N LYS A 1 -27.85 8.10 -13.18
CA LYS A 1 -28.66 7.29 -12.22
C LYS A 1 -28.04 5.93 -11.90
N LYS A 2 -27.55 5.13 -12.89
CA LYS A 2 -26.95 3.78 -12.67
C LYS A 2 -25.68 3.79 -11.81
N ASN A 3 -24.81 4.80 -11.96
CA ASN A 3 -23.59 4.96 -11.16
C ASN A 3 -23.88 5.43 -9.73
N SER A 4 -24.88 6.26 -9.51
CA SER A 4 -25.29 6.72 -8.19
C SER A 4 -25.77 5.56 -7.31
N LYS A 5 -26.64 4.69 -7.85
CA LYS A 5 -27.15 3.50 -7.13
C LYS A 5 -26.03 2.51 -6.77
N LYS A 6 -25.04 2.34 -7.66
CA LYS A 6 -23.87 1.47 -7.40
C LYS A 6 -22.96 2.04 -6.30
N ILE A 7 -22.79 3.35 -6.23
CA ILE A 7 -22.03 4.02 -5.16
C ILE A 7 -22.78 3.95 -3.84
N SER A 8 -24.10 4.18 -3.83
CA SER A 8 -24.93 4.04 -2.63
C SER A 8 -24.88 2.65 -2.03
N ASN A 9 -25.00 1.60 -2.84
CA ASN A 9 -24.91 0.21 -2.35
C ASN A 9 -23.52 -0.11 -1.77
N LYS A 10 -22.46 0.42 -2.36
CA LYS A 10 -21.10 0.30 -1.80
C LYS A 10 -20.95 1.03 -0.47
N LEU A 11 -21.53 2.22 -0.36
CA LEU A 11 -21.51 3.01 0.87
C LEU A 11 -22.19 2.25 2.01
N ASN A 12 -23.38 1.71 1.78
CA ASN A 12 -24.14 0.93 2.78
C ASN A 12 -23.35 -0.31 3.23
N LYS A 13 -22.68 -0.99 2.30
CA LYS A 13 -21.81 -2.13 2.63
C LYS A 13 -20.62 -1.69 3.49
N ILE A 14 -19.98 -0.57 3.18
CA ILE A 14 -18.87 -0.02 3.97
C ILE A 14 -19.33 0.31 5.39
N ILE A 15 -20.49 0.95 5.52
CA ILE A 15 -21.07 1.34 6.81
C ILE A 15 -21.35 0.11 7.67
N SER A 16 -21.93 -0.96 7.11
CA SER A 16 -22.19 -2.20 7.84
C SER A 16 -20.90 -2.88 8.33
N GLU A 17 -19.87 -2.95 7.47
CA GLU A 17 -18.58 -3.57 7.81
C GLU A 17 -17.77 -2.77 8.87
N ILE A 18 -17.93 -1.44 8.94
CA ILE A 18 -17.21 -0.58 9.89
C ILE A 18 -17.70 -0.74 11.32
N ASN A 19 -18.97 -1.09 11.53
CA ASN A 19 -19.51 -1.27 12.87
C ASN A 19 -18.84 -2.42 13.66
N GLU A 20 -18.08 -3.28 12.97
CA GLU A 20 -17.41 -4.46 13.54
C GLU A 20 -15.91 -4.24 13.84
N THR A 21 -15.32 -3.09 13.45
CA THR A 21 -13.87 -2.88 13.56
C THR A 21 -13.50 -1.89 14.65
N LYS A 22 -12.66 -2.30 15.61
CA LYS A 22 -11.96 -1.39 16.52
C LYS A 22 -10.81 -0.71 15.78
N THR A 23 -10.93 0.58 15.49
CA THR A 23 -9.88 1.39 14.84
C THR A 23 -9.71 2.71 15.59
N TYR A 24 -8.53 3.33 15.42
CA TYR A 24 -8.23 4.66 15.98
C TYR A 24 -8.99 5.80 15.28
N ASP A 25 -9.44 5.57 14.05
CA ASP A 25 -10.17 6.57 13.26
C ASP A 25 -11.68 6.54 13.61
N ASN A 26 -12.31 7.69 13.54
CA ASN A 26 -13.78 7.76 13.62
C ASN A 26 -14.43 7.17 12.35
N LYS A 27 -15.70 6.80 12.44
CA LYS A 27 -16.46 6.15 11.36
C LYS A 27 -16.39 6.91 10.03
N THR A 28 -16.55 8.24 10.06
CA THR A 28 -16.50 9.09 8.87
C THR A 28 -15.15 9.04 8.19
N THR A 29 -14.07 9.12 8.96
CA THR A 29 -12.68 9.01 8.43
C THR A 29 -12.44 7.66 7.79
N ILE A 30 -12.92 6.57 8.39
CA ILE A 30 -12.79 5.21 7.81
C ILE A 30 -13.54 5.10 6.48
N ILE A 31 -14.77 5.64 6.40
CA ILE A 31 -15.57 5.66 5.17
C ILE A 31 -14.83 6.41 4.07
N ILE A 32 -14.34 7.62 4.35
CA ILE A 32 -13.61 8.46 3.39
C ILE A 32 -12.34 7.75 2.92
N LYS A 33 -11.53 7.23 3.84
CA LYS A 33 -10.32 6.46 3.52
C LYS A 33 -10.64 5.29 2.61
N ARG A 34 -11.65 4.50 2.92
CA ARG A 34 -12.02 3.31 2.14
C ARG A 34 -12.55 3.67 0.76
N LEU A 35 -13.38 4.71 0.65
CA LEU A 35 -13.84 5.22 -0.64
C LEU A 35 -12.66 5.66 -1.52
N LEU A 36 -11.77 6.49 -0.97
CA LEU A 36 -10.63 7.05 -1.69
C LEU A 36 -9.51 6.02 -1.96
N GLN A 37 -9.38 4.97 -1.17
CA GLN A 37 -8.32 3.98 -1.34
C GLN A 37 -8.73 2.81 -2.24
N LYS A 38 -10.00 2.38 -2.20
CA LYS A 38 -10.42 1.11 -2.80
C LYS A 38 -11.65 1.21 -3.70
N GLU A 39 -12.70 1.87 -3.25
CA GLU A 39 -14.02 1.71 -3.85
C GLU A 39 -14.26 2.58 -5.07
N LEU A 40 -13.64 3.77 -5.12
CA LEU A 40 -13.78 4.67 -6.26
C LEU A 40 -12.86 4.26 -7.42
N PRO A 41 -13.35 4.37 -8.66
CA PRO A 41 -12.48 4.22 -9.84
C PRO A 41 -11.29 5.19 -9.77
N GLU A 42 -10.11 4.72 -10.14
CA GLU A 42 -8.83 5.45 -10.07
C GLU A 42 -8.93 6.87 -10.66
N ARG A 43 -9.56 7.01 -11.83
CA ARG A 43 -9.75 8.31 -12.50
C ARG A 43 -10.58 9.27 -11.66
N LEU A 44 -11.67 8.79 -11.05
CA LEU A 44 -12.56 9.60 -10.22
C LEU A 44 -11.87 9.98 -8.91
N ARG A 45 -11.19 9.03 -8.26
CA ARG A 45 -10.38 9.24 -7.07
C ARG A 45 -9.39 10.38 -7.27
N LYS A 46 -8.55 10.29 -8.31
CA LYS A 46 -7.56 11.34 -8.63
C LYS A 46 -8.20 12.70 -8.85
N LYS A 47 -9.33 12.76 -9.55
CA LYS A 47 -10.07 14.02 -9.78
C LYS A 47 -10.56 14.63 -8.46
N ILE A 48 -11.14 13.81 -7.59
CA ILE A 48 -11.67 14.27 -6.29
C ILE A 48 -10.51 14.73 -5.39
N CYS A 49 -9.46 13.93 -5.24
CA CYS A 49 -8.31 14.29 -4.39
C CYS A 49 -7.66 15.60 -4.87
N ARG A 50 -7.45 15.75 -6.19
CA ARG A 50 -6.89 17.00 -6.74
C ARG A 50 -7.80 18.20 -6.52
N LYS A 51 -9.12 18.05 -6.66
CA LYS A 51 -10.07 19.11 -6.39
C LYS A 51 -10.00 19.55 -4.92
N ILE A 52 -10.10 18.59 -3.98
CA ILE A 52 -10.01 18.86 -2.54
C ILE A 52 -8.66 19.54 -2.21
N PHE A 53 -7.57 19.04 -2.79
CA PHE A 53 -6.24 19.64 -2.57
C PHE A 53 -6.21 21.11 -3.01
N ASN A 54 -6.63 21.41 -4.24
CA ASN A 54 -6.60 22.77 -4.79
C ASN A 54 -7.52 23.75 -4.05
N GLU A 55 -8.62 23.26 -3.49
CA GLU A 55 -9.57 24.09 -2.72
C GLU A 55 -9.08 24.41 -1.30
N ASN A 56 -8.24 23.53 -0.72
CA ASN A 56 -7.83 23.66 0.68
C ASN A 56 -6.37 24.10 0.87
N PHE A 57 -5.53 23.97 -0.15
CA PHE A 57 -4.11 24.28 -0.04
C PHE A 57 -3.67 25.37 -1.03
N ARG A 58 -3.07 26.43 -0.53
CA ARG A 58 -2.49 27.53 -1.35
C ARG A 58 -1.05 27.23 -1.78
N THR A 59 -0.76 25.95 -2.10
CA THR A 59 0.59 25.50 -2.49
C THR A 59 0.50 24.35 -3.50
N SER A 60 1.60 24.00 -4.15
CA SER A 60 1.62 22.88 -5.10
C SER A 60 1.83 21.54 -4.39
N GLU A 61 1.22 20.46 -4.95
CA GLU A 61 1.48 19.08 -4.51
C GLU A 61 3.00 18.77 -4.46
N LYS A 62 3.77 19.32 -5.43
CA LYS A 62 5.22 19.15 -5.50
C LYS A 62 5.96 19.76 -4.30
N LYS A 63 5.50 20.91 -3.80
CA LYS A 63 6.11 21.55 -2.63
C LYS A 63 5.84 20.72 -1.38
N ILE A 64 4.58 20.32 -1.15
CA ILE A 64 4.21 19.45 -0.04
C ILE A 64 4.95 18.10 -0.11
N ALA A 65 5.03 17.50 -1.30
CA ALA A 65 5.74 16.24 -1.46
C ALA A 65 7.21 16.31 -1.06
N LYS A 66 7.88 17.44 -1.28
CA LYS A 66 9.26 17.63 -0.81
C LYS A 66 9.42 17.69 0.71
N GLU A 67 8.39 18.10 1.42
CA GLU A 67 8.38 18.18 2.89
C GLU A 67 8.02 16.83 3.54
N PHE A 68 7.15 16.05 2.89
CA PHE A 68 6.61 14.81 3.46
C PHE A 68 7.30 13.53 2.99
N TYR A 69 7.93 13.53 1.81
CA TYR A 69 8.53 12.33 1.24
C TYR A 69 10.05 12.44 1.15
N LEU A 70 10.71 11.35 1.49
CA LEU A 70 12.15 11.22 1.37
C LEU A 70 12.60 11.41 -0.09
N ASN A 71 13.63 12.20 -0.28
CA ASN A 71 14.33 12.28 -1.56
C ASN A 71 15.35 11.15 -1.71
N LEU A 72 15.91 11.00 -2.91
CA LEU A 72 16.82 9.91 -3.22
C LEU A 72 18.12 9.93 -2.38
N SER A 73 18.60 11.12 -2.02
CA SER A 73 19.80 11.28 -1.18
C SER A 73 19.55 10.78 0.24
N GLU A 74 18.40 11.12 0.80
CA GLU A 74 17.98 10.67 2.13
C GLU A 74 17.82 9.16 2.18
N ILE A 75 17.19 8.54 1.15
CA ILE A 75 17.06 7.08 1.05
C ILE A 75 18.45 6.40 0.96
N LYS A 76 19.39 6.98 0.20
CA LYS A 76 20.78 6.48 0.15
C LYS A 76 21.47 6.58 1.50
N THR A 77 21.20 7.64 2.26
CA THR A 77 21.72 7.81 3.61
C THR A 77 21.16 6.74 4.56
N ILE A 78 19.85 6.50 4.55
CA ILE A 78 19.23 5.42 5.32
C ILE A 78 19.90 4.07 5.01
N LYS A 79 20.15 3.77 3.74
CA LYS A 79 20.84 2.54 3.34
C LYS A 79 22.27 2.47 3.84
N ARG A 80 23.03 3.57 3.82
CA ARG A 80 24.41 3.62 4.35
C ARG A 80 24.48 3.33 5.85
N TYR A 81 23.43 3.65 6.59
CA TYR A 81 23.30 3.29 8.01
C TYR A 81 22.87 1.83 8.25
N GLY A 82 22.99 0.95 7.26
CA GLY A 82 22.73 -0.49 7.39
C GLY A 82 21.26 -0.90 7.25
N ASN A 83 20.36 0.04 6.91
CA ASN A 83 18.95 -0.30 6.74
C ASN A 83 18.68 -0.97 5.40
N GLU A 84 17.74 -1.92 5.37
CA GLU A 84 17.27 -2.58 4.17
C GLU A 84 16.12 -1.80 3.53
N ILE A 85 16.18 -1.66 2.21
CA ILE A 85 15.12 -1.03 1.41
C ILE A 85 14.31 -2.14 0.75
N GLY A 86 13.01 -2.20 1.04
CA GLY A 86 12.06 -3.12 0.42
C GLY A 86 11.18 -2.42 -0.63
N SER A 87 10.48 -3.21 -1.44
CA SER A 87 9.51 -2.72 -2.43
C SER A 87 8.09 -2.71 -1.86
N HIS A 88 7.28 -1.72 -2.28
CA HIS A 88 5.88 -1.58 -1.85
C HIS A 88 4.96 -1.25 -3.03
N SER A 89 5.20 -1.88 -4.21
CA SER A 89 4.53 -1.51 -5.46
C SER A 89 4.96 -0.13 -6.00
N PHE A 90 4.57 0.21 -7.20
CA PHE A 90 4.94 1.49 -7.82
C PHE A 90 3.90 2.59 -7.56
N ASN A 91 2.61 2.29 -7.77
CA ASN A 91 1.51 3.22 -7.57
C ASN A 91 0.71 2.98 -6.29
N HIS A 92 1.21 2.14 -5.39
CA HIS A 92 0.53 1.79 -4.13
C HIS A 92 -0.92 1.30 -4.33
N LEU A 93 -1.16 0.51 -5.39
CA LEU A 93 -2.49 -0.04 -5.69
C LEU A 93 -2.75 -1.32 -4.88
N TRP A 94 -4.01 -1.58 -4.60
CA TRP A 94 -4.44 -2.86 -4.01
C TRP A 94 -4.08 -4.01 -4.94
N MET A 95 -3.09 -4.83 -4.59
CA MET A 95 -2.59 -5.90 -5.47
C MET A 95 -3.66 -6.94 -5.78
N ASN A 96 -4.59 -7.20 -4.88
CA ASN A 96 -5.72 -8.11 -5.09
C ASN A 96 -6.83 -7.54 -5.99
N SER A 97 -6.84 -6.25 -6.30
CA SER A 97 -7.75 -5.66 -7.28
C SER A 97 -7.22 -5.70 -8.72
N LEU A 98 -5.96 -6.12 -8.89
CA LEU A 98 -5.26 -6.14 -10.17
C LEU A 98 -5.21 -7.56 -10.75
N ASN A 99 -5.30 -7.66 -12.08
CA ASN A 99 -4.96 -8.90 -12.78
C ASN A 99 -3.44 -9.17 -12.74
N SER A 100 -3.02 -10.41 -13.02
CA SER A 100 -1.63 -10.84 -12.93
C SER A 100 -0.65 -9.99 -13.76
N LYS A 101 -1.05 -9.54 -14.97
CA LYS A 101 -0.22 -8.69 -15.83
C LYS A 101 0.03 -7.31 -15.18
N LYS A 102 -1.00 -6.69 -14.63
CA LYS A 102 -0.89 -5.40 -13.91
C LYS A 102 -0.09 -5.54 -12.62
N GLN A 103 -0.30 -6.62 -11.83
CA GLN A 103 0.53 -6.93 -10.66
C GLN A 103 2.01 -7.01 -11.02
N LEU A 104 2.34 -7.76 -12.08
CA LEU A 104 3.71 -7.89 -12.56
C LEU A 104 4.30 -6.54 -13.00
N SER A 105 3.53 -5.71 -13.69
CA SER A 105 3.94 -4.36 -14.12
C SER A 105 4.25 -3.46 -12.93
N GLU A 106 3.39 -3.43 -11.91
CA GLU A 106 3.58 -2.63 -10.69
C GLU A 106 4.86 -3.03 -9.95
N ILE A 107 5.10 -4.34 -9.78
CA ILE A 107 6.31 -4.85 -9.12
C ILE A 107 7.55 -4.52 -9.95
N LYS A 108 7.52 -4.78 -11.27
CA LYS A 108 8.66 -4.49 -12.17
C LYS A 108 9.06 -3.02 -12.17
N LYS A 109 8.09 -2.10 -12.29
CA LYS A 109 8.36 -0.64 -12.27
C LYS A 109 9.04 -0.21 -10.98
N SER A 110 8.55 -0.68 -9.84
CA SER A 110 9.17 -0.43 -8.54
C SER A 110 10.60 -0.97 -8.49
N LEU A 111 10.82 -2.24 -8.90
CA LEU A 111 12.15 -2.85 -8.92
C LEU A 111 13.13 -2.14 -9.85
N GLN A 112 12.67 -1.71 -11.04
CA GLN A 112 13.50 -0.96 -11.98
C GLN A 112 14.03 0.33 -11.35
N PHE A 113 13.16 1.07 -10.65
CA PHE A 113 13.57 2.28 -9.94
C PHE A 113 14.62 1.98 -8.87
N TRP A 114 14.39 0.99 -8.01
CA TRP A 114 15.30 0.63 -6.93
C TRP A 114 16.64 0.08 -7.44
N LYS A 115 16.62 -0.78 -8.47
CA LYS A 115 17.84 -1.33 -9.09
C LYS A 115 18.66 -0.26 -9.77
N LYS A 116 18.03 0.63 -10.56
CA LYS A 116 18.70 1.76 -11.24
C LYS A 116 19.47 2.64 -10.24
N ASN A 117 18.91 2.83 -9.06
CA ASN A 117 19.51 3.65 -8.00
C ASN A 117 20.41 2.86 -7.03
N LYS A 118 20.66 1.56 -7.27
CA LYS A 118 21.48 0.67 -6.43
C LYS A 118 21.00 0.59 -4.97
N LEU A 119 19.68 0.72 -4.75
CA LEU A 119 19.07 0.79 -3.42
C LEU A 119 18.55 -0.54 -2.93
N ILE A 120 18.24 -1.49 -3.83
CA ILE A 120 17.75 -2.81 -3.48
C ILE A 120 18.82 -3.87 -3.72
N ASN A 121 18.92 -4.82 -2.81
CA ASN A 121 19.89 -5.89 -2.88
C ASN A 121 19.43 -7.05 -3.79
N LYS A 122 20.29 -8.01 -4.09
CA LYS A 122 19.94 -9.23 -4.83
C LYS A 122 18.81 -10.01 -4.12
N LYS A 123 18.86 -10.09 -2.78
CA LYS A 123 17.76 -10.54 -1.92
C LYS A 123 16.96 -9.32 -1.51
N TRP A 124 15.68 -9.27 -1.81
CA TRP A 124 14.81 -8.13 -1.53
C TRP A 124 13.47 -8.58 -0.99
N SER A 125 12.81 -7.69 -0.28
CA SER A 125 11.52 -7.92 0.34
C SER A 125 10.41 -7.06 -0.28
N PHE A 126 9.16 -7.49 -0.07
CA PHE A 126 7.97 -6.79 -0.54
C PHE A 126 6.96 -6.62 0.59
N CYS A 127 6.35 -5.44 0.70
CA CYS A 127 5.17 -5.24 1.52
C CYS A 127 3.94 -5.11 0.61
N TYR A 128 2.87 -5.82 0.91
CA TYR A 128 1.64 -5.70 0.14
C TYR A 128 0.92 -4.40 0.50
N PRO A 129 0.65 -3.48 -0.47
CA PRO A 129 -0.16 -2.31 -0.21
C PRO A 129 -1.51 -2.70 0.40
N TYR A 130 -1.85 -2.11 1.53
CA TYR A 130 -3.05 -2.43 2.32
C TYR A 130 -3.19 -3.91 2.73
N GLY A 131 -2.15 -4.71 2.61
CA GLY A 131 -2.17 -6.15 2.87
C GLY A 131 -2.91 -6.99 1.81
N GLY A 132 -3.41 -6.37 0.74
CA GLY A 132 -4.18 -7.06 -0.29
C GLY A 132 -3.31 -7.81 -1.29
N TYR A 133 -3.53 -9.13 -1.46
CA TYR A 133 -2.79 -9.94 -2.42
C TYR A 133 -3.62 -11.15 -2.89
N HIS A 134 -3.16 -11.80 -3.95
CA HIS A 134 -3.63 -13.10 -4.45
C HIS A 134 -2.44 -14.02 -4.70
N ARG A 135 -2.68 -15.31 -4.86
CA ARG A 135 -1.65 -16.31 -5.21
C ARG A 135 -0.84 -15.93 -6.46
N THR A 136 -1.48 -15.25 -7.43
CA THR A 136 -0.79 -14.73 -8.62
C THR A 136 0.25 -13.67 -8.30
N CYS A 137 0.02 -12.83 -7.28
CA CYS A 137 1.00 -11.87 -6.82
C CYS A 137 2.23 -12.58 -6.25
N ILE A 138 2.04 -13.61 -5.42
CA ILE A 138 3.14 -14.44 -4.89
C ILE A 138 3.94 -15.08 -6.02
N LYS A 139 3.27 -15.64 -7.04
CA LYS A 139 3.95 -16.18 -8.24
C LYS A 139 4.81 -15.13 -8.93
N ASN A 140 4.28 -13.92 -9.11
CA ASN A 140 5.00 -12.81 -9.73
C ASN A 140 6.22 -12.36 -8.88
N LEU A 141 6.08 -12.28 -7.56
CA LEU A 141 7.16 -11.96 -6.64
C LEU A 141 8.29 -12.99 -6.70
N LYS A 142 7.96 -14.29 -6.65
CA LYS A 142 8.92 -15.39 -6.79
C LYS A 142 9.67 -15.31 -8.12
N LYS A 143 8.94 -15.11 -9.24
CA LYS A 143 9.52 -14.97 -10.59
C LYS A 143 10.53 -13.81 -10.68
N LEU A 144 10.34 -12.77 -9.89
CA LEU A 144 11.22 -11.59 -9.87
C LEU A 144 12.33 -11.67 -8.82
N GLY A 145 12.48 -12.81 -8.09
CA GLY A 145 13.52 -13.03 -7.11
C GLY A 145 13.28 -12.37 -5.76
N CYS A 146 12.01 -12.09 -5.42
CA CYS A 146 11.65 -11.63 -4.08
C CYS A 146 11.98 -12.72 -3.04
N SER A 147 12.56 -12.30 -1.93
CA SER A 147 12.98 -13.21 -0.86
C SER A 147 11.93 -13.40 0.22
N ALA A 148 11.15 -12.39 0.51
CA ALA A 148 10.09 -12.43 1.52
C ALA A 148 9.04 -11.36 1.25
N ALA A 149 7.80 -11.59 1.71
CA ALA A 149 6.76 -10.58 1.63
C ALA A 149 5.93 -10.49 2.92
N PHE A 150 5.52 -9.25 3.26
CA PHE A 150 4.90 -8.90 4.52
C PHE A 150 3.46 -8.44 4.34
N LEU A 151 2.61 -8.96 5.23
CA LEU A 151 1.20 -8.59 5.36
C LEU A 151 1.00 -7.37 6.28
N VAL A 152 -0.23 -6.92 6.37
CA VAL A 152 -0.71 -5.92 7.35
C VAL A 152 -1.54 -6.62 8.44
N GLN A 153 -1.21 -7.85 8.77
CA GLN A 153 -1.90 -8.57 9.85
C GLN A 153 -1.08 -8.44 11.13
N ASN A 154 -1.74 -7.96 12.18
CA ASN A 154 -1.13 -7.81 13.49
C ASN A 154 -1.13 -9.13 14.24
N LYS A 155 -0.22 -10.02 13.86
CA LYS A 155 -0.04 -11.35 14.42
C LYS A 155 1.43 -11.70 14.49
N VAL A 156 1.80 -12.48 15.50
CA VAL A 156 3.13 -13.10 15.58
C VAL A 156 3.20 -14.26 14.58
N ASN A 157 4.32 -14.40 13.91
CA ASN A 157 4.57 -15.53 13.02
C ASN A 157 5.01 -16.75 13.86
N LYS A 158 4.30 -17.86 13.73
CA LYS A 158 4.70 -19.12 14.33
C LYS A 158 5.77 -19.80 13.48
N ILE A 159 6.83 -20.32 14.08
CA ILE A 159 7.96 -20.95 13.39
C ILE A 159 7.50 -22.10 12.49
N ASN A 160 6.59 -22.94 12.98
CA ASN A 160 6.07 -24.10 12.25
C ASN A 160 5.09 -23.75 11.11
N GLU A 161 4.63 -22.50 11.04
CA GLU A 161 3.67 -21.99 10.03
C GLU A 161 4.30 -20.94 9.12
N PHE A 162 5.63 -20.90 9.04
CA PHE A 162 6.39 -19.84 8.38
C PHE A 162 6.17 -19.82 6.86
N LYS A 163 5.30 -18.92 6.42
CA LYS A 163 5.05 -18.67 4.99
C LYS A 163 5.81 -17.45 4.52
N LYS A 164 6.94 -17.64 3.89
CA LYS A 164 7.90 -16.62 3.45
C LYS A 164 7.31 -15.43 2.69
N PHE A 165 6.18 -15.61 2.01
CA PHE A 165 5.48 -14.55 1.26
C PHE A 165 4.21 -14.07 1.94
N GLU A 166 3.96 -14.45 3.18
CA GLU A 166 2.77 -14.12 3.97
C GLU A 166 3.17 -13.84 5.43
N LEU A 167 4.29 -13.14 5.63
CA LEU A 167 4.79 -12.82 6.96
C LEU A 167 3.94 -11.73 7.61
N ASN A 168 3.49 -11.98 8.81
CA ASN A 168 2.76 -11.00 9.62
C ASN A 168 3.73 -9.96 10.20
N ARG A 169 3.21 -8.80 10.55
CA ARG A 169 3.92 -7.74 11.26
C ARG A 169 3.12 -7.34 12.48
N VAL A 170 3.81 -7.10 13.59
CA VAL A 170 3.22 -6.56 14.81
C VAL A 170 3.34 -5.04 14.76
N ASP A 171 2.23 -4.33 14.97
CA ASP A 171 2.24 -2.88 15.11
C ASP A 171 2.81 -2.52 16.50
N CYS A 172 3.77 -1.60 16.56
CA CYS A 172 4.41 -1.18 17.82
C CYS A 172 3.39 -0.65 18.85
N ASN A 173 2.31 -0.02 18.38
CA ASN A 173 1.23 0.45 19.27
C ASN A 173 0.47 -0.68 19.97
N GLN A 174 0.69 -1.93 19.62
CA GLN A 174 0.04 -3.09 20.22
C GLN A 174 0.98 -3.91 21.11
N ILE A 175 2.24 -3.50 21.20
CA ILE A 175 3.18 -4.07 22.16
C ILE A 175 2.90 -3.40 23.51
N LYS A 176 2.39 -4.16 24.47
CA LYS A 176 2.29 -3.71 25.85
C LYS A 176 3.63 -3.96 26.53
N PHE A 177 4.24 -2.92 27.01
CA PHE A 177 5.42 -2.98 27.88
C PHE A 177 4.97 -3.16 29.33
#